data_bdfac7b992ca2385cc37ec732ba5886d
#
_entry.id   bdfac7b992ca2385cc37ec732ba5886d
#
_cell.length_a   1.000
_cell.length_b   1.000
_cell.length_c   1.000
_cell.angle_alpha   90.00
_cell.angle_beta   90.00
_cell.angle_gamma   90.00
#
_symmetry.space_group_name_H-M   'P 1'
#
loop_
_entity.id
_entity.type
_entity.pdbx_description
1 polymer ?
#
loop_
_entity_poly.entity_id
_entity_poly.type
_entity_poly.pdbx_seq_one_letter_code
_entity_poly.pdbx_strand_id
1 'polypeptide(L)'
;MLLTRGEVGSYDFSRMTFTFTMLDGSRVINCAVSTAAMDDMERRSEVPPKKREAQFLRLRDRIEDCAARKSIEDFVEAGDPNILLLSEDFFR
;
A
#
# COMPACT_ATOMS: atom_id res chain seq x y z
N MET A 1 7.92 -13.99 -7.74
CA MET A 1 7.23 -12.84 -8.37
C MET A 1 7.98 -11.57 -8.00
N LEU A 2 8.41 -10.81 -8.99
CA LEU A 2 9.08 -9.53 -8.77
C LEU A 2 8.15 -8.40 -9.19
N LEU A 3 7.71 -7.61 -8.22
CA LEU A 3 6.83 -6.48 -8.49
C LEU A 3 7.64 -5.23 -8.78
N THR A 4 7.21 -4.48 -9.79
CA THR A 4 7.76 -3.18 -10.13
C THR A 4 6.71 -2.10 -9.91
N ARG A 5 7.16 -0.84 -9.85
CA ARG A 5 6.29 0.29 -9.57
C ARG A 5 5.20 0.45 -10.62
N GLY A 6 3.96 0.58 -10.16
CA GLY A 6 2.82 0.93 -10.99
C GLY A 6 2.42 2.38 -10.80
N GLU A 7 1.13 2.62 -10.57
CA GLU A 7 0.57 3.95 -10.48
C GLU A 7 0.07 4.27 -9.07
N VAL A 8 0.07 5.55 -8.74
CA VAL A 8 -0.55 6.06 -7.53
C VAL A 8 -2.07 6.04 -7.74
N GLY A 9 -2.78 5.53 -6.75
CA GLY A 9 -4.24 5.50 -6.78
C GLY A 9 -4.84 6.66 -6.01
N SER A 10 -5.72 6.34 -5.08
CA SER A 10 -6.45 7.35 -4.31
C SER A 10 -6.76 6.86 -2.90
N TYR A 11 -7.22 7.80 -2.07
CA TYR A 11 -7.68 7.47 -0.73
C TYR A 11 -9.09 6.88 -0.78
N ASP A 12 -9.23 5.69 -0.22
CA ASP A 12 -10.53 5.03 -0.05
C ASP A 12 -11.01 5.27 1.38
N PHE A 13 -11.89 6.25 1.53
CA PHE A 13 -12.39 6.66 2.83
C PHE A 13 -13.17 5.56 3.52
N SER A 14 -13.96 4.78 2.76
CA SER A 14 -14.81 3.74 3.33
C SER A 14 -14.00 2.58 3.91
N ARG A 15 -12.84 2.31 3.35
CA ARG A 15 -11.96 1.22 3.80
C ARG A 15 -10.78 1.71 4.63
N MET A 16 -10.61 3.01 4.76
CA MET A 16 -9.48 3.63 5.45
C MET A 16 -8.15 3.14 4.89
N THR A 17 -8.04 3.13 3.56
CA THR A 17 -6.83 2.70 2.85
C THR A 17 -6.46 3.70 1.77
N PHE A 18 -5.19 3.69 1.37
CA PHE A 18 -4.74 4.39 0.18
C PHE A 18 -4.37 3.34 -0.87
N THR A 19 -4.95 3.47 -2.06
CA THR A 19 -4.77 2.47 -3.12
C THR A 19 -3.65 2.85 -4.07
N PHE A 20 -3.01 1.84 -4.63
CA PHE A 20 -1.97 2.00 -5.64
C PHE A 20 -1.86 0.69 -6.42
N THR A 21 -1.08 0.70 -7.48
CA THR A 21 -0.83 -0.52 -8.24
C THR A 21 0.66 -0.83 -8.29
N MET A 22 0.96 -2.12 -8.41
CA MET A 22 2.28 -2.62 -8.75
C MET A 22 2.15 -3.47 -10.00
N LEU A 23 3.25 -3.74 -10.65
CA LEU A 23 3.25 -4.54 -11.88
C LEU A 23 4.02 -5.84 -11.68
N ASP A 24 3.43 -6.93 -12.17
CA ASP A 24 4.08 -8.22 -12.33
C ASP A 24 4.21 -8.46 -13.84
N GLY A 25 5.33 -8.00 -14.41
CA GLY A 25 5.44 -7.92 -15.86
C GLY A 25 4.37 -6.97 -16.41
N SER A 26 3.48 -7.48 -17.25
CA SER A 26 2.37 -6.72 -17.80
C SER A 26 1.08 -6.80 -16.95
N ARG A 27 1.09 -7.64 -15.91
CA ARG A 27 -0.09 -7.82 -15.05
C ARG A 27 -0.15 -6.73 -14.00
N VAL A 28 -1.31 -6.08 -13.88
CA VAL A 28 -1.55 -5.07 -12.86
C VAL A 28 -1.99 -5.75 -11.56
N ILE A 29 -1.30 -5.44 -10.48
CA ILE A 29 -1.64 -5.92 -9.14
C ILE A 29 -2.19 -4.74 -8.34
N ASN A 30 -3.45 -4.85 -7.91
CA ASN A 30 -4.10 -3.82 -7.11
C ASN A 30 -3.67 -3.95 -5.65
N CYS A 31 -3.16 -2.86 -5.09
CA CYS A 31 -2.65 -2.83 -3.72
C CYS A 31 -3.35 -1.76 -2.92
N ALA A 32 -3.37 -1.95 -1.62
CA ALA A 32 -3.85 -0.94 -0.69
C ALA A 32 -3.00 -0.98 0.57
N VAL A 33 -2.77 0.17 1.17
CA VAL A 33 -2.09 0.30 2.46
C VAL A 33 -3.04 1.00 3.42
N SER A 34 -3.17 0.47 4.63
CA SER A 34 -4.06 1.08 5.61
C SER A 34 -3.54 2.45 6.05
N THR A 35 -4.45 3.38 6.32
CA THR A 35 -4.07 4.70 6.84
C THR A 35 -3.41 4.56 8.20
N ALA A 36 -3.83 3.60 9.02
CA ALA A 36 -3.19 3.31 10.29
C ALA A 36 -1.72 2.92 10.11
N ALA A 37 -1.39 2.12 9.10
CA ALA A 37 -0.01 1.75 8.82
C ALA A 37 0.84 2.97 8.45
N MET A 38 0.30 3.85 7.58
CA MET A 38 1.01 5.08 7.20
C MET A 38 1.23 6.00 8.40
N ASP A 39 0.20 6.15 9.25
CA ASP A 39 0.31 6.96 10.46
C ASP A 39 1.35 6.40 11.42
N ASP A 40 1.35 5.08 11.60
CA ASP A 40 2.33 4.42 12.47
C ASP A 40 3.76 4.62 11.96
N MET A 41 3.98 4.54 10.66
CA MET A 41 5.31 4.75 10.08
C MET A 41 5.82 6.17 10.29
N GLU A 42 4.93 7.16 10.28
CA GLU A 42 5.29 8.56 10.47
C GLU A 42 5.06 9.05 11.91
N ARG A 43 4.53 8.19 12.77
CA ARG A 43 4.15 8.54 14.15
C ARG A 43 3.24 9.76 14.19
N ARG A 44 2.25 9.76 13.31
CA ARG A 44 1.26 10.83 13.19
C ARG A 44 -0.13 10.28 13.43
N SER A 45 -1.05 11.17 13.72
CA SER A 45 -2.47 10.88 13.78
C SER A 45 -3.23 12.04 13.15
N GLU A 46 -4.50 11.81 12.87
CA GLU A 46 -5.40 12.85 12.38
C GLU A 46 -4.95 13.51 11.08
N VAL A 47 -4.33 12.74 10.18
CA VAL A 47 -3.97 13.25 8.86
C VAL A 47 -5.25 13.47 8.04
N PRO A 48 -5.49 14.70 7.55
CA PRO A 48 -6.70 14.95 6.77
C PRO A 48 -6.70 14.17 5.45
N PRO A 49 -7.89 13.78 4.95
CA PRO A 49 -8.00 13.02 3.71
C PRO A 49 -7.26 13.65 2.53
N LYS A 50 -7.31 14.97 2.40
CA LYS A 50 -6.65 15.68 1.30
C LYS A 50 -5.12 15.58 1.32
N LYS A 51 -4.53 15.14 2.44
CA LYS A 51 -3.08 14.98 2.60
C LYS A 51 -2.62 13.53 2.51
N ARG A 52 -3.53 12.59 2.30
CA ARG A 52 -3.17 11.17 2.24
C ARG A 52 -2.27 10.82 1.05
N GLU A 53 -2.50 11.46 -0.10
CA GLU A 53 -1.63 11.22 -1.25
C GLU A 53 -0.20 11.68 -0.97
N ALA A 54 -0.02 12.86 -0.40
CA ALA A 54 1.31 13.35 -0.03
C ALA A 54 1.98 12.43 1.00
N GLN A 55 1.22 11.93 1.97
CA GLN A 55 1.71 10.97 2.95
C GLN A 55 2.17 9.68 2.26
N PHE A 56 1.36 9.15 1.35
CA PHE A 56 1.73 7.96 0.58
C PHE A 56 3.03 8.21 -0.21
N LEU A 57 3.14 9.35 -0.88
CA LEU A 57 4.31 9.66 -1.69
C LEU A 57 5.59 9.73 -0.85
N ARG A 58 5.52 10.25 0.38
CA ARG A 58 6.67 10.27 1.28
C ARG A 58 7.12 8.87 1.70
N LEU A 59 6.18 7.94 1.80
CA LEU A 59 6.40 6.57 2.29
C LEU A 59 6.48 5.55 1.15
N ARG A 60 6.38 6.00 -0.09
CA ARG A 60 6.17 5.14 -1.26
C ARG A 60 7.19 4.01 -1.35
N ASP A 61 8.47 4.32 -1.18
CA ASP A 61 9.52 3.30 -1.31
C ASP A 61 9.35 2.19 -0.27
N ARG A 62 9.07 2.57 0.99
CA ARG A 62 8.82 1.59 2.05
C ARG A 62 7.57 0.76 1.79
N ILE A 63 6.52 1.41 1.31
CA ILE A 63 5.25 0.74 1.03
C ILE A 63 5.44 -0.25 -0.12
N GLU A 64 6.08 0.17 -1.20
CA GLU A 64 6.31 -0.69 -2.36
C GLU A 64 7.24 -1.86 -2.02
N ASP A 65 8.28 -1.63 -1.22
CA ASP A 65 9.15 -2.69 -0.73
C ASP A 65 8.36 -3.72 0.07
N CYS A 66 7.48 -3.27 0.93
CA CYS A 66 6.64 -4.15 1.74
C CYS A 66 5.70 -4.97 0.87
N ALA A 67 5.07 -4.33 -0.13
CA ALA A 67 4.20 -5.04 -1.08
C ALA A 67 4.97 -6.12 -1.84
N ALA A 68 6.17 -5.81 -2.30
CA ALA A 68 7.00 -6.77 -3.02
C ALA A 68 7.37 -7.96 -2.13
N ARG A 69 7.76 -7.72 -0.88
CA ARG A 69 8.08 -8.80 0.06
C ARG A 69 6.86 -9.66 0.36
N LYS A 70 5.71 -9.04 0.58
CA LYS A 70 4.48 -9.78 0.88
C LYS A 70 4.06 -10.65 -0.29
N SER A 71 4.26 -10.20 -1.52
CA SER A 71 3.93 -10.97 -2.71
C SER A 71 4.81 -12.22 -2.87
N ILE A 72 6.02 -12.20 -2.32
CA ILE A 72 6.92 -13.36 -2.34
C ILE A 72 6.53 -14.35 -1.24
N GLU A 73 6.25 -13.86 -0.03
CA GLU A 73 5.99 -14.68 1.15
C GLU A 73 4.56 -15.23 1.18
N ASP A 74 3.60 -14.44 0.73
CA ASP A 74 2.19 -14.75 0.81
C ASP A 74 1.58 -14.87 -0.57
N PHE A 75 0.45 -15.58 -0.65
CA PHE A 75 -0.34 -15.63 -1.86
C PHE A 75 -0.89 -14.26 -2.20
N VAL A 76 -0.77 -13.89 -3.48
CA VAL A 76 -1.50 -12.72 -3.99
C VAL A 76 -2.93 -13.16 -4.25
N GLU A 77 -3.86 -12.64 -3.47
CA GLU A 77 -5.25 -13.05 -3.53
C GLU A 77 -5.94 -12.52 -4.78
N ALA A 78 -6.93 -13.27 -5.25
CA ALA A 78 -7.86 -12.75 -6.24
C ALA A 78 -8.79 -11.75 -5.55
N GLY A 79 -9.10 -10.64 -6.22
CA GLY A 79 -10.02 -9.66 -5.67
C GLY A 79 -9.42 -8.26 -5.66
N ASP A 80 -10.04 -7.38 -4.91
CA ASP A 80 -9.63 -5.98 -4.83
C ASP A 80 -9.69 -5.51 -3.37
N PRO A 81 -8.53 -5.24 -2.76
CA PRO A 81 -7.19 -5.32 -3.36
C PRO A 81 -6.64 -6.74 -3.40
N ASN A 82 -5.69 -6.97 -4.31
CA ASN A 82 -4.94 -8.23 -4.33
C ASN A 82 -3.96 -8.31 -3.15
N ILE A 83 -3.39 -7.18 -2.75
CA ILE A 83 -2.47 -7.07 -1.62
C ILE A 83 -2.97 -5.95 -0.71
N LEU A 84 -3.19 -6.29 0.56
CA LEU A 84 -3.53 -5.31 1.59
C LEU A 84 -2.40 -5.26 2.61
N LEU A 85 -1.82 -4.07 2.78
CA LEU A 85 -0.74 -3.84 3.73
C LEU A 85 -1.28 -3.21 5.01
N LEU A 86 -1.01 -3.85 6.12
CA LEU A 86 -1.41 -3.39 7.45
C LEU A 86 -0.18 -3.03 8.28
N SER A 87 -0.38 -2.39 9.43
CA SER A 87 0.73 -2.00 10.30
C SER A 87 1.66 -3.18 10.61
N GLU A 88 1.11 -4.35 10.87
CA GLU A 88 1.91 -5.54 11.19
C GLU A 88 2.86 -5.95 10.07
N ASP A 89 2.56 -5.60 8.82
CA ASP A 89 3.44 -5.91 7.68
C ASP A 89 4.73 -5.09 7.70
N PHE A 90 4.70 -3.93 8.36
CA PHE A 90 5.84 -3.00 8.42
C PHE A 90 6.67 -3.14 9.70
N PHE A 91 6.09 -3.68 10.74
CA PHE A 91 6.69 -3.71 12.08
C PHE A 91 6.85 -5.14 12.64
N ARG A 92 7.09 -6.08 11.76
CA ARG A 92 7.40 -7.46 12.18
C ARG A 92 8.77 -7.56 12.82
#